data_dae72d963d687e5b79f59ba903f65eec
#
_entry.id   dae72d963d687e5b79f59ba903f65eec
#
_cell.length_a   1.000
_cell.length_b   1.000
_cell.length_c   1.000
_cell.angle_alpha   90.00
_cell.angle_beta   90.00
_cell.angle_gamma   90.00
#
_symmetry.space_group_name_H-M   'P 1'
#
loop_
_entity.id
_entity.type
_entity.pdbx_description
1 polymer ?
#
loop_
_entity_poly.entity_id
_entity_poly.type
_entity_poly.pdbx_seq_one_letter_code
_entity_poly.pdbx_strand_id
1 'polypeptide(L)'
;MYKSIMVFLLAALVMTSEAQAAGNEWNDSFSKSKKTLERQVYYDHRITLYCGAAFDEKKNVTLPEGFTAAKHEKRSGKVEWEHVVPAENFGQAFAEWREGDAQCVDNRGKAFKGRKCAEKVSREYRLMQADLYNLYPAIGAVNALRQNYNFQMLPGEEPDFGSCGMKIADRRAEPPIRSRGQIARTYKYMADAYATRYRMSRQQTQLMDAWDKMYPVDAWECTRARRIERLQGNENPFVKERCQEAGL
;
A
#
# COMPACT_ATOMS: atom_id res chain seq x y z
N MET A 1 -24.53 14.67 67.16
CA MET A 1 -23.42 15.13 66.28
C MET A 1 -23.10 13.99 65.33
N TYR A 2 -23.66 14.03 64.13
CA TYR A 2 -23.36 13.06 63.04
C TYR A 2 -22.31 13.67 62.13
N LYS A 3 -21.15 13.04 62.00
CA LYS A 3 -20.13 13.40 61.04
C LYS A 3 -20.36 12.64 59.75
N SER A 4 -20.79 13.35 58.69
CA SER A 4 -20.86 12.79 57.34
C SER A 4 -19.48 12.66 56.75
N ILE A 5 -19.08 11.44 56.43
CA ILE A 5 -17.88 11.16 55.66
C ILE A 5 -18.23 11.17 54.20
N MET A 6 -17.70 12.18 53.50
CA MET A 6 -17.88 12.35 52.06
C MET A 6 -16.74 11.56 51.36
N VAL A 7 -17.11 10.44 50.73
CA VAL A 7 -16.17 9.60 49.95
C VAL A 7 -16.11 10.19 48.53
N PHE A 8 -14.97 10.76 48.18
CA PHE A 8 -14.66 11.16 46.81
C PHE A 8 -14.19 9.93 46.02
N LEU A 9 -15.04 9.45 45.11
CA LEU A 9 -14.61 8.50 44.08
C LEU A 9 -13.82 9.26 42.99
N LEU A 10 -12.49 9.07 42.97
CA LEU A 10 -11.65 9.44 41.84
C LEU A 10 -11.89 8.44 40.70
N ALA A 11 -12.63 8.80 39.69
CA ALA A 11 -12.69 8.08 38.43
C ALA A 11 -11.38 8.32 37.67
N ALA A 12 -10.50 7.33 37.67
CA ALA A 12 -9.30 7.35 36.79
C ALA A 12 -9.76 7.17 35.34
N LEU A 13 -9.68 8.24 34.57
CA LEU A 13 -9.83 8.17 33.10
C LEU A 13 -8.60 7.43 32.55
N VAL A 14 -8.76 6.15 32.20
CA VAL A 14 -7.76 5.41 31.44
C VAL A 14 -7.84 5.94 30.01
N MET A 15 -6.98 6.88 29.66
CA MET A 15 -6.75 7.24 28.25
C MET A 15 -6.02 6.07 27.60
N THR A 16 -6.72 5.24 26.89
CA THR A 16 -6.11 4.29 25.95
C THR A 16 -5.53 5.11 24.81
N SER A 17 -4.23 5.37 24.85
CA SER A 17 -3.48 5.86 23.70
C SER A 17 -3.54 4.75 22.65
N GLU A 18 -4.29 4.93 21.57
CA GLU A 18 -4.16 4.10 20.40
C GLU A 18 -2.72 4.22 19.92
N ALA A 19 -1.99 3.11 19.96
CA ALA A 19 -0.60 3.09 19.52
C ALA A 19 -0.59 3.27 17.99
N GLN A 20 -0.02 4.39 17.53
CA GLN A 20 0.19 4.63 16.11
C GLN A 20 1.06 3.52 15.53
N ALA A 21 0.71 3.02 14.34
CA ALA A 21 1.53 2.04 13.64
C ALA A 21 2.92 2.60 13.36
N ALA A 22 3.95 1.84 13.70
CA ALA A 22 5.31 2.19 13.31
C ALA A 22 5.52 1.89 11.82
N GLY A 23 6.19 2.78 11.09
CA GLY A 23 6.60 2.55 9.71
C GLY A 23 7.80 1.60 9.59
N ASN A 24 8.22 1.35 8.35
CA ASN A 24 9.41 0.54 8.07
C ASN A 24 10.69 1.25 8.52
N GLU A 25 11.44 0.63 9.41
CA GLU A 25 12.79 1.05 9.82
C GLU A 25 13.87 0.02 9.44
N TRP A 26 13.44 -1.16 9.00
CA TRP A 26 14.30 -2.31 8.72
C TRP A 26 15.16 -2.13 7.46
N ASN A 27 14.61 -1.60 6.36
CA ASN A 27 15.26 -1.60 5.06
C ASN A 27 14.85 -0.39 4.23
N ASP A 28 15.84 0.35 3.73
CA ASP A 28 15.65 1.52 2.87
C ASP A 28 15.88 1.22 1.36
N SER A 29 15.99 -0.04 0.98
CA SER A 29 16.22 -0.46 -0.41
C SER A 29 14.97 -1.07 -1.03
N PHE A 30 14.31 -0.35 -1.93
CA PHE A 30 13.19 -0.87 -2.71
C PHE A 30 13.54 -2.15 -3.49
N SER A 31 14.78 -2.25 -4.00
CA SER A 31 15.24 -3.45 -4.69
C SER A 31 15.35 -4.65 -3.75
N LYS A 32 15.82 -4.46 -2.51
CA LYS A 32 15.86 -5.51 -1.48
C LYS A 32 14.43 -5.91 -1.06
N SER A 33 13.53 -4.96 -0.86
CA SER A 33 12.12 -5.22 -0.53
C SER A 33 11.44 -6.10 -1.57
N LYS A 34 11.63 -5.82 -2.86
CA LYS A 34 11.10 -6.66 -3.94
C LYS A 34 11.59 -8.11 -3.87
N LYS A 35 12.89 -8.32 -3.65
CA LYS A 35 13.48 -9.67 -3.50
C LYS A 35 12.97 -10.39 -2.25
N THR A 36 12.81 -9.66 -1.14
CA THR A 36 12.26 -10.19 0.11
C THR A 36 10.81 -10.63 -0.06
N LEU A 37 9.97 -9.80 -0.66
CA LEU A 37 8.59 -10.17 -0.98
C LEU A 37 8.53 -11.44 -1.85
N GLU A 38 9.29 -11.48 -2.93
CA GLU A 38 9.34 -12.61 -3.86
C GLU A 38 9.73 -13.92 -3.18
N ARG A 39 10.76 -13.89 -2.33
CA ARG A 39 11.40 -15.09 -1.78
C ARG A 39 10.89 -15.52 -0.42
N GLN A 40 10.34 -14.61 0.38
CA GLN A 40 10.00 -14.87 1.77
C GLN A 40 8.51 -14.58 2.10
N VAL A 41 7.82 -13.81 1.28
CA VAL A 41 6.39 -13.52 1.50
C VAL A 41 5.53 -14.28 0.50
N TYR A 42 5.82 -14.21 -0.80
CA TYR A 42 5.00 -14.75 -1.89
C TYR A 42 5.52 -16.08 -2.46
N TYR A 43 6.48 -16.75 -1.83
CA TYR A 43 7.14 -17.95 -2.36
C TYR A 43 6.17 -19.13 -2.64
N ASP A 44 5.08 -19.22 -1.91
CA ASP A 44 4.05 -20.27 -1.99
C ASP A 44 2.66 -19.73 -2.39
N HIS A 45 2.52 -18.40 -2.56
CA HIS A 45 1.27 -17.76 -2.96
C HIS A 45 1.53 -16.68 -4.01
N ARG A 46 1.83 -17.12 -5.21
CA ARG A 46 2.19 -16.25 -6.35
C ARG A 46 0.97 -15.80 -7.11
N ILE A 47 0.17 -14.93 -6.49
CA ILE A 47 -1.07 -14.35 -7.05
C ILE A 47 -0.99 -12.83 -7.03
N THR A 48 -1.35 -12.20 -8.16
CA THR A 48 -1.36 -10.73 -8.29
C THR A 48 -2.55 -10.10 -7.57
N LEU A 49 -2.36 -8.91 -6.99
CA LEU A 49 -3.37 -8.19 -6.20
C LEU A 49 -4.66 -7.95 -6.98
N TYR A 50 -4.57 -7.24 -8.10
CA TYR A 50 -5.76 -6.77 -8.80
C TYR A 50 -6.50 -7.89 -9.52
N CYS A 51 -5.81 -8.54 -10.45
CA CYS A 51 -6.45 -9.49 -11.37
C CYS A 51 -6.50 -10.94 -10.87
N GLY A 52 -5.84 -11.28 -9.76
CA GLY A 52 -5.77 -12.65 -9.27
C GLY A 52 -4.99 -13.59 -10.19
N ALA A 53 -4.17 -13.05 -11.05
CA ALA A 53 -3.35 -13.83 -11.97
C ALA A 53 -2.24 -14.57 -11.23
N ALA A 54 -2.05 -15.84 -11.54
CA ALA A 54 -0.91 -16.61 -11.07
C ALA A 54 0.38 -16.17 -11.77
N PHE A 55 1.52 -16.32 -11.09
CA PHE A 55 2.83 -16.09 -11.70
C PHE A 55 3.88 -17.07 -11.18
N ASP A 56 4.90 -17.32 -12.00
CA ASP A 56 6.00 -18.23 -11.66
C ASP A 56 7.15 -17.52 -10.91
N GLU A 57 8.19 -18.28 -10.55
CA GLU A 57 9.41 -17.78 -9.90
C GLU A 57 10.19 -16.78 -10.74
N LYS A 58 10.05 -16.83 -12.07
CA LYS A 58 10.65 -15.88 -13.00
C LYS A 58 9.76 -14.66 -13.23
N LYS A 59 8.66 -14.54 -12.47
CA LYS A 59 7.62 -13.49 -12.57
C LYS A 59 6.89 -13.48 -13.91
N ASN A 60 6.84 -14.60 -14.61
CA ASN A 60 5.97 -14.75 -15.76
C ASN A 60 4.52 -14.89 -15.28
N VAL A 61 3.63 -14.11 -15.84
CA VAL A 61 2.21 -14.11 -15.49
C VAL A 61 1.45 -15.11 -16.37
N THR A 62 0.64 -15.94 -15.75
CA THR A 62 -0.44 -16.67 -16.44
C THR A 62 -1.65 -15.76 -16.46
N LEU A 63 -1.95 -15.17 -17.62
CA LEU A 63 -3.07 -14.24 -17.76
C LEU A 63 -4.40 -14.98 -17.54
N PRO A 64 -5.34 -14.38 -16.78
CA PRO A 64 -6.69 -14.95 -16.62
C PRO A 64 -7.42 -15.02 -17.97
N GLU A 65 -8.31 -15.99 -18.10
CA GLU A 65 -9.20 -16.07 -19.26
C GLU A 65 -10.01 -14.76 -19.42
N GLY A 66 -10.10 -14.25 -20.63
CA GLY A 66 -10.76 -12.98 -20.92
C GLY A 66 -10.00 -11.72 -20.51
N PHE A 67 -8.75 -11.86 -20.06
CA PHE A 67 -7.89 -10.69 -19.85
C PHE A 67 -7.51 -10.05 -21.18
N THR A 68 -7.65 -8.73 -21.27
CA THR A 68 -7.25 -7.94 -22.45
C THR A 68 -6.41 -6.73 -21.99
N ALA A 69 -5.57 -6.22 -22.84
CA ALA A 69 -4.79 -5.01 -22.58
C ALA A 69 -4.61 -4.20 -23.86
N ALA A 70 -5.43 -3.17 -24.06
CA ALA A 70 -5.30 -2.25 -25.20
C ALA A 70 -4.06 -1.35 -25.11
N LYS A 71 -3.57 -1.09 -23.87
CA LYS A 71 -2.35 -0.31 -23.61
C LYS A 71 -1.36 -1.13 -22.79
N HIS A 72 -0.07 -0.89 -23.02
CA HIS A 72 1.03 -1.56 -22.31
C HIS A 72 1.05 -3.10 -22.43
N GLU A 73 0.45 -3.67 -23.46
CA GLU A 73 0.31 -5.12 -23.69
C GLU A 73 1.62 -5.89 -23.46
N LYS A 74 2.75 -5.40 -23.97
CA LYS A 74 4.07 -6.02 -23.80
C LYS A 74 4.49 -6.22 -22.33
N ARG A 75 3.87 -5.50 -21.38
CA ARG A 75 4.12 -5.62 -19.94
C ARG A 75 3.18 -6.63 -19.26
N SER A 76 2.17 -7.17 -19.97
CA SER A 76 1.18 -8.10 -19.39
C SER A 76 1.78 -9.43 -18.96
N GLY A 77 2.82 -9.89 -19.64
CA GLY A 77 3.47 -11.18 -19.34
C GLY A 77 4.38 -11.18 -18.11
N LYS A 78 4.52 -10.08 -17.40
CA LYS A 78 5.43 -9.98 -16.23
C LYS A 78 4.78 -9.30 -15.04
N VAL A 79 5.16 -9.79 -13.85
CA VAL A 79 4.83 -9.11 -12.59
C VAL A 79 5.73 -7.89 -12.40
N GLU A 80 5.10 -6.81 -11.98
CA GLU A 80 5.75 -5.64 -11.40
C GLU A 80 5.28 -5.43 -9.97
N TRP A 81 6.16 -4.85 -9.14
CA TRP A 81 5.81 -4.54 -7.76
C TRP A 81 5.15 -3.17 -7.70
N GLU A 82 3.89 -3.21 -7.34
CA GLU A 82 3.00 -2.07 -7.23
C GLU A 82 3.10 -1.41 -5.87
N HIS A 83 3.22 -0.09 -5.84
CA HIS A 83 2.94 0.72 -4.66
C HIS A 83 1.43 1.01 -4.61
N VAL A 84 0.70 0.35 -3.73
CA VAL A 84 -0.76 0.54 -3.60
C VAL A 84 -1.09 1.99 -3.25
N VAL A 85 -0.42 2.57 -2.25
CA VAL A 85 -0.32 4.02 -2.10
C VAL A 85 0.83 4.49 -2.99
N PRO A 86 0.56 5.26 -4.06
CA PRO A 86 1.59 5.65 -5.01
C PRO A 86 2.77 6.37 -4.39
N ALA A 87 3.98 6.01 -4.81
CA ALA A 87 5.21 6.64 -4.34
C ALA A 87 5.23 8.17 -4.58
N GLU A 88 4.53 8.66 -5.58
CA GLU A 88 4.37 10.09 -5.83
C GLU A 88 3.49 10.75 -4.77
N ASN A 89 2.40 10.09 -4.32
CA ASN A 89 1.47 10.69 -3.38
C ASN A 89 2.15 11.05 -2.04
N PHE A 90 2.99 10.18 -1.52
CA PHE A 90 3.79 10.51 -0.34
C PHE A 90 5.09 11.24 -0.69
N GLY A 91 5.64 11.02 -1.88
CA GLY A 91 6.84 11.70 -2.37
C GLY A 91 6.71 13.22 -2.39
N GLN A 92 5.52 13.71 -2.73
CA GLN A 92 5.22 15.15 -2.72
C GLN A 92 5.37 15.83 -1.34
N ALA A 93 5.42 15.08 -0.24
CA ALA A 93 5.70 15.63 1.08
C ALA A 93 7.21 15.95 1.31
N PHE A 94 8.08 15.47 0.43
CA PHE A 94 9.53 15.66 0.53
C PHE A 94 9.98 16.84 -0.36
N ALA A 95 10.79 17.75 0.20
CA ALA A 95 11.32 18.90 -0.52
C ALA A 95 12.17 18.43 -1.73
N GLU A 96 12.97 17.39 -1.54
CA GLU A 96 13.85 16.80 -2.56
C GLU A 96 13.07 16.27 -3.78
N TRP A 97 11.83 15.81 -3.54
CA TRP A 97 10.93 15.42 -4.64
C TRP A 97 10.43 16.65 -5.41
N ARG A 98 9.96 17.69 -4.73
CA ARG A 98 9.33 18.86 -5.36
C ARG A 98 10.34 19.81 -5.97
N GLU A 99 11.41 20.06 -5.25
CA GLU A 99 12.35 21.16 -5.51
C GLU A 99 13.70 20.64 -6.02
N GLY A 100 14.07 19.43 -5.63
CA GLY A 100 15.40 18.87 -5.82
C GLY A 100 16.30 19.11 -4.60
N ASP A 101 17.57 18.81 -4.77
CA ASP A 101 18.62 19.01 -3.77
C ASP A 101 19.93 19.31 -4.47
N ALA A 102 20.85 20.01 -3.81
CA ALA A 102 22.16 20.35 -4.37
C ALA A 102 22.98 19.11 -4.80
N GLN A 103 22.76 17.97 -4.13
CA GLN A 103 23.38 16.70 -4.50
C GLN A 103 22.72 16.02 -5.70
N CYS A 104 21.53 16.46 -6.11
CA CYS A 104 20.76 15.87 -7.19
C CYS A 104 21.20 16.42 -8.55
N VAL A 105 22.43 16.17 -8.91
CA VAL A 105 23.01 16.46 -10.23
C VAL A 105 23.43 15.14 -10.90
N ASP A 106 23.26 15.05 -12.21
CA ASP A 106 23.70 13.92 -13.01
C ASP A 106 25.22 14.02 -13.33
N ASN A 107 25.75 13.05 -14.07
CA ASN A 107 27.16 13.00 -14.47
C ASN A 107 27.59 14.12 -15.43
N ARG A 108 26.62 14.94 -15.93
CA ARG A 108 26.85 16.10 -16.78
C ARG A 108 26.63 17.42 -16.02
N GLY A 109 26.43 17.36 -14.70
CA GLY A 109 26.15 18.53 -13.87
C GLY A 109 24.73 19.07 -13.99
N LYS A 110 23.80 18.36 -14.68
CA LYS A 110 22.41 18.78 -14.82
C LYS A 110 21.62 18.39 -13.58
N ALA A 111 20.96 19.38 -12.94
CA ALA A 111 20.09 19.16 -11.80
C ALA A 111 18.85 18.31 -12.18
N PHE A 112 18.43 17.45 -11.25
CA PHE A 112 17.21 16.67 -11.35
C PHE A 112 16.45 16.68 -10.03
N LYS A 113 15.14 16.38 -10.08
CA LYS A 113 14.23 16.29 -8.95
C LYS A 113 13.33 15.06 -9.06
N GLY A 114 12.30 14.98 -8.23
CA GLY A 114 11.34 13.88 -8.22
C GLY A 114 11.89 12.64 -7.54
N ARG A 115 11.33 11.50 -7.89
CA ARG A 115 11.65 10.22 -7.27
C ARG A 115 13.16 9.96 -7.14
N LYS A 116 13.91 10.18 -8.20
CA LYS A 116 15.35 9.91 -8.22
C LYS A 116 16.14 10.76 -7.22
N CYS A 117 15.73 12.01 -7.03
CA CYS A 117 16.38 12.88 -6.05
C CYS A 117 16.03 12.46 -4.63
N ALA A 118 14.76 12.24 -4.33
CA ALA A 118 14.33 11.75 -3.03
C ALA A 118 14.99 10.38 -2.68
N GLU A 119 15.07 9.45 -3.61
CA GLU A 119 15.80 8.18 -3.43
C GLU A 119 17.30 8.41 -3.12
N LYS A 120 17.92 9.40 -3.75
CA LYS A 120 19.35 9.67 -3.58
C LYS A 120 19.67 10.26 -2.21
N VAL A 121 18.89 11.21 -1.72
CA VAL A 121 19.28 12.03 -0.56
C VAL A 121 18.42 11.81 0.69
N SER A 122 17.18 11.35 0.57
CA SER A 122 16.29 11.17 1.72
C SER A 122 16.19 9.71 2.16
N ARG A 123 16.76 9.39 3.33
CA ARG A 123 16.62 8.05 3.93
C ARG A 123 15.17 7.77 4.31
N GLU A 124 14.45 8.75 4.85
CA GLU A 124 13.06 8.62 5.24
C GLU A 124 12.18 8.26 4.03
N TYR A 125 12.37 8.94 2.89
CA TYR A 125 11.69 8.56 1.64
C TYR A 125 12.01 7.12 1.22
N ARG A 126 13.28 6.71 1.27
CA ARG A 126 13.67 5.34 0.92
C ARG A 126 13.03 4.30 1.83
N LEU A 127 12.96 4.54 3.15
CA LEU A 127 12.27 3.65 4.09
C LEU A 127 10.78 3.51 3.73
N MET A 128 10.11 4.62 3.48
CA MET A 128 8.70 4.65 3.12
C MET A 128 8.42 3.96 1.77
N GLN A 129 9.27 4.20 0.78
CA GLN A 129 9.19 3.53 -0.54
C GLN A 129 9.45 2.02 -0.46
N ALA A 130 10.25 1.58 0.49
CA ALA A 130 10.65 0.19 0.65
C ALA A 130 9.74 -0.61 1.60
N ASP A 131 8.68 0.00 2.14
CA ASP A 131 7.76 -0.64 3.07
C ASP A 131 7.01 -1.81 2.43
N LEU A 132 7.17 -3.00 3.01
CA LEU A 132 6.61 -4.24 2.47
C LEU A 132 5.09 -4.27 2.49
N TYR A 133 4.44 -3.57 3.43
CA TYR A 133 2.97 -3.52 3.50
C TYR A 133 2.36 -2.77 2.32
N ASN A 134 3.07 -1.81 1.74
CA ASN A 134 2.60 -1.04 0.58
C ASN A 134 2.92 -1.69 -0.78
N LEU A 135 3.66 -2.81 -0.80
CA LEU A 135 4.16 -3.42 -2.04
C LEU A 135 3.43 -4.73 -2.36
N TYR A 136 2.82 -4.79 -3.53
CA TYR A 136 2.08 -5.96 -4.00
C TYR A 136 2.48 -6.36 -5.42
N PRO A 137 2.39 -7.66 -5.78
CA PRO A 137 2.59 -8.07 -7.16
C PRO A 137 1.38 -7.68 -8.01
N ALA A 138 1.61 -7.06 -9.15
CA ALA A 138 0.60 -6.71 -10.13
C ALA A 138 1.02 -7.10 -11.54
N ILE A 139 0.06 -7.31 -12.46
CA ILE A 139 0.35 -7.44 -13.88
C ILE A 139 0.96 -6.12 -14.37
N GLY A 140 2.09 -6.16 -15.04
CA GLY A 140 2.82 -4.97 -15.44
C GLY A 140 2.01 -3.99 -16.31
N ALA A 141 1.13 -4.48 -17.18
CA ALA A 141 0.24 -3.62 -17.97
C ALA A 141 -0.76 -2.85 -17.08
N VAL A 142 -1.32 -3.53 -16.07
CA VAL A 142 -2.28 -2.92 -15.11
C VAL A 142 -1.57 -1.87 -14.25
N ASN A 143 -0.39 -2.21 -13.71
CA ASN A 143 0.45 -1.27 -12.96
C ASN A 143 0.80 -0.03 -13.81
N ALA A 144 1.18 -0.23 -15.08
CA ALA A 144 1.54 0.84 -15.99
C ALA A 144 0.39 1.80 -16.29
N LEU A 145 -0.82 1.30 -16.48
CA LEU A 145 -1.98 2.14 -16.79
C LEU A 145 -2.53 2.83 -15.54
N ARG A 146 -2.48 2.13 -14.36
CA ARG A 146 -2.90 2.70 -13.08
C ARG A 146 -2.02 3.88 -12.66
N GLN A 147 -0.74 3.90 -12.98
CA GLN A 147 0.18 5.00 -12.65
C GLN A 147 0.13 5.42 -11.16
N ASN A 148 -0.03 6.72 -10.89
CA ASN A 148 -0.16 7.32 -9.57
C ASN A 148 -1.61 7.68 -9.21
N TYR A 149 -2.59 7.16 -9.94
CA TYR A 149 -3.99 7.52 -9.77
C TYR A 149 -4.54 6.99 -8.44
N ASN A 150 -5.29 7.83 -7.75
CA ASN A 150 -5.99 7.43 -6.53
C ASN A 150 -7.17 6.53 -6.86
N PHE A 151 -7.50 5.65 -5.91
CA PHE A 151 -8.66 4.79 -6.06
C PHE A 151 -9.96 5.55 -5.78
N GLN A 152 -10.96 5.26 -6.60
CA GLN A 152 -12.30 5.82 -6.52
C GLN A 152 -13.31 4.84 -7.16
N MET A 153 -14.59 4.98 -6.87
CA MET A 153 -15.64 4.32 -7.65
C MET A 153 -15.82 5.06 -8.98
N LEU A 154 -15.94 4.31 -10.06
CA LEU A 154 -16.12 4.81 -11.43
C LEU A 154 -17.38 4.15 -12.05
N PRO A 155 -18.59 4.55 -11.58
CA PRO A 155 -19.82 4.02 -12.12
C PRO A 155 -19.98 4.37 -13.61
N GLY A 156 -20.42 3.42 -14.42
CA GLY A 156 -20.61 3.61 -15.86
C GLY A 156 -19.35 3.42 -16.72
N GLU A 157 -18.17 3.32 -16.12
CA GLU A 157 -16.95 3.02 -16.88
C GLU A 157 -16.81 1.50 -17.10
N GLU A 158 -16.36 1.11 -18.29
CA GLU A 158 -16.04 -0.27 -18.61
C GLU A 158 -14.64 -0.67 -18.13
N PRO A 159 -14.39 -1.95 -17.84
CA PRO A 159 -13.07 -2.42 -17.47
C PRO A 159 -12.03 -2.29 -18.60
N ASP A 160 -10.86 -1.71 -18.30
CA ASP A 160 -9.75 -1.56 -19.24
C ASP A 160 -8.99 -2.86 -19.54
N PHE A 161 -9.19 -3.90 -18.72
CA PHE A 161 -8.46 -5.16 -18.78
C PHE A 161 -9.39 -6.38 -18.84
N GLY A 162 -10.54 -6.25 -19.46
CA GLY A 162 -11.51 -7.34 -19.63
C GLY A 162 -11.91 -7.97 -18.29
N SER A 163 -11.74 -9.27 -18.15
CA SER A 163 -12.13 -10.03 -16.95
C SER A 163 -11.44 -9.60 -15.64
N CYS A 164 -10.33 -8.84 -15.70
CA CYS A 164 -9.69 -8.31 -14.50
C CYS A 164 -10.56 -7.30 -13.73
N GLY A 165 -11.46 -6.58 -14.42
CA GLY A 165 -12.38 -5.65 -13.79
C GLY A 165 -11.75 -4.33 -13.28
N MET A 166 -10.50 -4.03 -13.62
CA MET A 166 -9.86 -2.76 -13.32
C MET A 166 -10.35 -1.69 -14.28
N LYS A 167 -10.81 -0.56 -13.75
CA LYS A 167 -11.27 0.60 -14.54
C LYS A 167 -10.37 1.80 -14.28
N ILE A 168 -10.05 2.55 -15.33
CA ILE A 168 -9.19 3.73 -15.25
C ILE A 168 -9.75 4.84 -16.14
N ALA A 169 -10.18 5.93 -15.52
CA ALA A 169 -10.71 7.10 -16.21
C ALA A 169 -10.32 8.39 -15.46
N ASP A 170 -10.11 9.49 -16.16
CA ASP A 170 -9.89 10.83 -15.61
C ASP A 170 -8.85 10.87 -14.48
N ARG A 171 -7.75 10.17 -14.62
CA ARG A 171 -6.69 10.05 -13.61
C ARG A 171 -7.17 9.44 -12.28
N ARG A 172 -8.15 8.56 -12.34
CA ARG A 172 -8.69 7.77 -11.23
C ARG A 172 -8.71 6.30 -11.60
N ALA A 173 -8.70 5.43 -10.61
CA ALA A 173 -8.76 3.99 -10.82
C ALA A 173 -9.82 3.37 -9.90
N GLU A 174 -10.63 2.45 -10.43
CA GLU A 174 -11.49 1.60 -9.63
C GLU A 174 -10.92 0.17 -9.66
N PRO A 175 -10.47 -0.36 -8.52
CA PRO A 175 -9.91 -1.69 -8.48
C PRO A 175 -11.00 -2.75 -8.46
N PRO A 176 -10.69 -3.97 -8.93
CA PRO A 176 -11.58 -5.12 -8.81
C PRO A 176 -12.01 -5.36 -7.36
N ILE A 177 -13.22 -5.86 -7.18
CA ILE A 177 -13.83 -6.11 -5.85
C ILE A 177 -12.89 -6.92 -4.95
N ARG A 178 -12.24 -7.96 -5.48
CA ARG A 178 -11.35 -8.85 -4.74
C ARG A 178 -10.18 -8.18 -4.04
N SER A 179 -9.76 -7.00 -4.47
CA SER A 179 -8.60 -6.29 -3.93
C SER A 179 -8.95 -5.10 -3.03
N ARG A 180 -10.23 -4.71 -2.97
CA ARG A 180 -10.66 -3.47 -2.28
C ARG A 180 -10.34 -3.47 -0.79
N GLY A 181 -10.56 -4.58 -0.09
CA GLY A 181 -10.24 -4.70 1.34
C GLY A 181 -8.75 -4.55 1.62
N GLN A 182 -7.90 -5.28 0.89
CA GLN A 182 -6.44 -5.19 1.03
C GLN A 182 -5.92 -3.78 0.71
N ILE A 183 -6.47 -3.14 -0.32
CA ILE A 183 -6.15 -1.75 -0.68
C ILE A 183 -6.53 -0.82 0.48
N ALA A 184 -7.73 -0.95 1.02
CA ALA A 184 -8.21 -0.10 2.09
C ALA A 184 -7.32 -0.17 3.33
N ARG A 185 -6.99 -1.37 3.79
CA ARG A 185 -6.11 -1.58 4.95
C ARG A 185 -4.66 -1.12 4.70
N THR A 186 -4.20 -1.20 3.46
CA THR A 186 -2.90 -0.63 3.06
C THR A 186 -2.90 0.90 3.12
N TYR A 187 -3.96 1.56 2.62
CA TYR A 187 -4.09 3.01 2.69
C TYR A 187 -4.18 3.52 4.13
N LYS A 188 -4.96 2.84 4.97
CA LYS A 188 -5.08 3.16 6.40
C LYS A 188 -3.73 3.02 7.11
N TYR A 189 -3.02 1.92 6.90
CA TYR A 189 -1.69 1.70 7.43
C TYR A 189 -0.71 2.81 7.01
N MET A 190 -0.63 3.11 5.72
CA MET A 190 0.30 4.13 5.24
C MET A 190 -0.02 5.53 5.79
N ALA A 191 -1.30 5.86 5.97
CA ALA A 191 -1.71 7.14 6.53
C ALA A 191 -1.45 7.23 8.04
N ASP A 192 -1.50 6.12 8.75
CA ASP A 192 -1.21 6.04 10.17
C ASP A 192 0.31 5.99 10.45
N ALA A 193 1.01 5.02 9.87
CA ALA A 193 2.45 4.81 10.05
C ALA A 193 3.31 6.00 9.58
N TYR A 194 2.81 6.77 8.63
CA TYR A 194 3.54 7.90 8.02
C TYR A 194 2.74 9.21 8.06
N ALA A 195 2.01 9.46 9.15
CA ALA A 195 1.07 10.59 9.29
C ALA A 195 1.70 11.97 9.06
N THR A 196 3.00 12.12 9.23
CA THR A 196 3.76 13.35 8.94
C THR A 196 4.02 13.57 7.45
N ARG A 197 3.95 12.50 6.63
CA ARG A 197 4.31 12.50 5.21
C ARG A 197 3.16 12.15 4.28
N TYR A 198 2.18 11.40 4.77
CA TYR A 198 1.05 10.98 3.95
C TYR A 198 -0.26 11.10 4.72
N ARG A 199 -1.24 11.71 4.08
CA ARG A 199 -2.61 11.83 4.61
C ARG A 199 -3.61 11.57 3.49
N MET A 200 -4.65 10.85 3.81
CA MET A 200 -5.81 10.70 2.93
C MET A 200 -6.68 11.95 2.98
N SER A 201 -7.31 12.31 1.85
CA SER A 201 -8.41 13.27 1.87
C SER A 201 -9.60 12.68 2.61
N ARG A 202 -10.54 13.53 3.05
CA ARG A 202 -11.78 13.06 3.70
C ARG A 202 -12.53 12.04 2.84
N GLN A 203 -12.66 12.29 1.55
CA GLN A 203 -13.31 11.35 0.62
C GLN A 203 -12.57 10.03 0.50
N GLN A 204 -11.25 10.06 0.44
CA GLN A 204 -10.43 8.86 0.40
C GLN A 204 -10.56 8.06 1.70
N THR A 205 -10.57 8.71 2.87
CA THR A 205 -10.77 8.05 4.16
C THR A 205 -12.14 7.35 4.20
N GLN A 206 -13.21 8.05 3.83
CA GLN A 206 -14.56 7.46 3.79
C GLN A 206 -14.65 6.24 2.87
N LEU A 207 -14.01 6.30 1.71
CA LEU A 207 -13.97 5.17 0.77
C LEU A 207 -13.21 3.98 1.35
N MET A 208 -12.03 4.23 1.94
CA MET A 208 -11.22 3.16 2.53
C MET A 208 -11.91 2.53 3.75
N ASP A 209 -12.59 3.31 4.59
CA ASP A 209 -13.37 2.80 5.71
C ASP A 209 -14.55 1.94 5.24
N ALA A 210 -15.24 2.36 4.18
CA ALA A 210 -16.31 1.58 3.58
C ALA A 210 -15.78 0.25 3.01
N TRP A 211 -14.67 0.27 2.29
CA TRP A 211 -14.09 -0.94 1.70
C TRP A 211 -13.50 -1.88 2.76
N ASP A 212 -12.85 -1.37 3.80
CA ASP A 212 -12.35 -2.19 4.92
C ASP A 212 -13.49 -2.94 5.61
N LYS A 213 -14.65 -2.28 5.80
CA LYS A 213 -15.84 -2.88 6.40
C LYS A 213 -16.54 -3.89 5.48
N MET A 214 -16.63 -3.58 4.17
CA MET A 214 -17.38 -4.39 3.20
C MET A 214 -16.60 -5.62 2.70
N TYR A 215 -15.27 -5.58 2.70
CA TYR A 215 -14.41 -6.61 2.15
C TYR A 215 -13.47 -7.14 3.24
N PRO A 216 -13.89 -8.17 3.99
CA PRO A 216 -13.13 -8.71 5.10
C PRO A 216 -11.78 -9.27 4.67
N VAL A 217 -10.90 -9.50 5.64
CA VAL A 217 -9.62 -10.18 5.44
C VAL A 217 -9.85 -11.63 5.02
N ASP A 218 -8.90 -12.17 4.29
CA ASP A 218 -8.81 -13.60 4.00
C ASP A 218 -7.57 -14.22 4.67
N ALA A 219 -7.50 -15.54 4.65
CA ALA A 219 -6.38 -16.29 5.25
C ALA A 219 -5.02 -15.91 4.63
N TRP A 220 -5.00 -15.55 3.34
CA TRP A 220 -3.77 -15.11 2.69
C TRP A 220 -3.33 -13.73 3.17
N GLU A 221 -4.21 -12.77 3.26
CA GLU A 221 -3.87 -11.42 3.75
C GLU A 221 -3.30 -11.49 5.17
N CYS A 222 -3.91 -12.29 6.05
CA CYS A 222 -3.41 -12.53 7.41
C CYS A 222 -2.04 -13.20 7.42
N THR A 223 -1.84 -14.21 6.57
CA THR A 223 -0.53 -14.88 6.43
C THR A 223 0.54 -13.93 5.90
N ARG A 224 0.21 -13.12 4.89
CA ARG A 224 1.09 -12.10 4.34
C ARG A 224 1.50 -11.08 5.42
N ALA A 225 0.55 -10.57 6.19
CA ALA A 225 0.83 -9.61 7.23
C ALA A 225 1.76 -10.18 8.31
N ARG A 226 1.52 -11.41 8.81
CA ARG A 226 2.42 -12.09 9.77
C ARG A 226 3.83 -12.34 9.21
N ARG A 227 3.95 -12.63 7.91
CA ARG A 227 5.27 -12.78 7.27
C ARG A 227 6.02 -11.46 7.23
N ILE A 228 5.33 -10.37 6.87
CA ILE A 228 5.93 -9.03 6.81
C ILE A 228 6.33 -8.56 8.21
N GLU A 229 5.46 -8.73 9.20
CA GLU A 229 5.75 -8.38 10.61
C GLU A 229 7.06 -9.04 11.09
N ARG A 230 7.25 -10.34 10.82
CA ARG A 230 8.50 -11.03 11.19
C ARG A 230 9.74 -10.51 10.45
N LEU A 231 9.59 -10.02 9.22
CA LEU A 231 10.69 -9.57 8.38
C LEU A 231 11.04 -8.10 8.60
N GLN A 232 10.02 -7.26 8.76
CA GLN A 232 10.15 -5.80 8.84
C GLN A 232 10.19 -5.28 10.28
N GLY A 233 9.67 -6.07 11.25
CA GLY A 233 9.72 -5.76 12.67
C GLY A 233 8.61 -4.83 13.16
N ASN A 234 7.66 -4.46 12.30
CA ASN A 234 6.49 -3.67 12.66
C ASN A 234 5.21 -4.35 12.18
N GLU A 235 4.07 -4.01 12.76
CA GLU A 235 2.78 -4.58 12.41
C GLU A 235 1.93 -3.61 11.57
N ASN A 236 0.97 -4.18 10.83
CA ASN A 236 -0.16 -3.44 10.28
C ASN A 236 -1.38 -3.72 11.16
N PRO A 237 -1.75 -2.80 12.08
CA PRO A 237 -2.84 -3.02 13.02
C PRO A 237 -4.19 -3.23 12.31
N PHE A 238 -4.42 -2.55 11.18
CA PHE A 238 -5.66 -2.67 10.40
C PHE A 238 -5.88 -4.06 9.79
N VAL A 239 -4.81 -4.82 9.55
CA VAL A 239 -4.90 -6.23 9.14
C VAL A 239 -4.92 -7.15 10.35
N LYS A 240 -4.05 -6.91 11.33
CA LYS A 240 -3.90 -7.77 12.52
C LYS A 240 -5.19 -7.88 13.31
N GLU A 241 -5.84 -6.75 13.60
CA GLU A 241 -7.12 -6.70 14.32
C GLU A 241 -8.22 -7.48 13.57
N ARG A 242 -8.34 -7.25 12.25
CA ARG A 242 -9.33 -7.97 11.42
C ARG A 242 -9.07 -9.47 11.36
N CYS A 243 -7.81 -9.90 11.34
CA CYS A 243 -7.46 -11.32 11.39
C CYS A 243 -7.84 -11.95 12.73
N GLN A 244 -7.63 -11.25 13.84
CA GLN A 244 -8.04 -11.70 15.18
C GLN A 244 -9.56 -11.80 15.29
N GLU A 245 -10.30 -10.79 14.82
CA GLU A 245 -11.77 -10.79 14.78
C GLU A 245 -12.33 -11.94 13.94
N ALA A 246 -11.64 -12.31 12.86
CA ALA A 246 -12.03 -13.40 11.97
C ALA A 246 -11.57 -14.80 12.43
N GLY A 247 -10.76 -14.89 13.50
CA GLY A 247 -10.18 -16.15 13.97
C GLY A 247 -9.11 -16.73 13.02
N LEU A 248 -8.38 -15.89 12.26
CA LEU A 248 -7.39 -16.26 11.25
C LEU A 248 -5.93 -16.04 11.71
#